data_34c3c57b932c30c6d09f167b1e3cdf47
#
_entry.id   34c3c57b932c30c6d09f167b1e3cdf47
#
_cell.length_a   1.000
_cell.length_b   1.000
_cell.length_c   1.000
_cell.angle_alpha   90.00
_cell.angle_beta   90.00
_cell.angle_gamma   90.00
#
_symmetry.space_group_name_H-M   'P 1'
#
loop_
_entity.id
_entity.type
_entity.pdbx_description
1 polymer ?
#
loop_
_entity_poly.entity_id
_entity_poly.type
_entity_poly.pdbx_seq_one_letter_code
_entity_poly.pdbx_strand_id
1 'polypeptide(L)'
;MPDEDGLIARAVGGEAAAFRLLYERHRTDVARLVYRMLGARSDLEDVIQEVFVQVYRSLKDFRGQSKFSTWLHRVTVNVVLMHRRSARSRPVFADEPPAEPALRSADIAPDEDAERRERVRAFGRLLDRLADKKRIVFVLHELEGISPSEIARIVGAPVLTVRTRLFYARRELEEMLRDEPVLASMSLSFSKVSSAGGEP
;
A
#
# COMPACT_ATOMS: atom_id res chain seq x y z
N MET A 1 -12.84 -5.99 -23.39
CA MET A 1 -12.62 -6.42 -22.00
C MET A 1 -13.96 -6.43 -21.31
N PRO A 2 -14.34 -7.48 -20.56
CA PRO A 2 -15.60 -7.46 -19.83
C PRO A 2 -15.61 -6.25 -18.89
N ASP A 3 -16.76 -5.60 -18.82
CA ASP A 3 -17.03 -4.47 -17.95
C ASP A 3 -16.80 -4.86 -16.48
N GLU A 4 -16.13 -4.03 -15.71
CA GLU A 4 -15.78 -4.33 -14.31
C GLU A 4 -17.04 -4.50 -13.45
N ASP A 5 -18.04 -3.63 -13.67
CA ASP A 5 -19.30 -3.69 -12.91
C ASP A 5 -20.05 -4.99 -13.20
N GLY A 6 -20.04 -5.45 -14.46
CA GLY A 6 -20.59 -6.75 -14.83
C GLY A 6 -19.86 -7.92 -14.20
N LEU A 7 -18.52 -7.86 -14.09
CA LEU A 7 -17.73 -8.89 -13.38
C LEU A 7 -18.05 -8.90 -11.88
N ILE A 8 -18.16 -7.75 -11.26
CA ILE A 8 -18.51 -7.61 -9.85
C ILE A 8 -19.89 -8.21 -9.58
N ALA A 9 -20.90 -7.84 -10.39
CA ALA A 9 -22.26 -8.35 -10.24
C ALA A 9 -22.32 -9.88 -10.33
N ARG A 10 -21.62 -10.48 -11.29
CA ARG A 10 -21.52 -11.94 -11.47
C ARG A 10 -20.79 -12.61 -10.29
N ALA A 11 -19.70 -12.02 -9.84
CA ALA A 11 -18.95 -12.55 -8.69
C ALA A 11 -19.75 -12.45 -7.37
N VAL A 12 -20.53 -11.36 -7.18
CA VAL A 12 -21.50 -11.23 -6.08
C VAL A 12 -22.56 -12.32 -6.16
N GLY A 13 -23.00 -12.68 -7.38
CA GLY A 13 -23.91 -13.80 -7.67
C GLY A 13 -23.30 -15.18 -7.41
N GLY A 14 -22.02 -15.27 -7.02
CA GLY A 14 -21.35 -16.53 -6.67
C GLY A 14 -20.63 -17.20 -7.85
N GLU A 15 -20.49 -16.53 -9.01
CA GLU A 15 -19.79 -17.07 -10.15
C GLU A 15 -18.25 -17.05 -9.92
N ALA A 16 -17.67 -18.23 -9.67
CA ALA A 16 -16.24 -18.38 -9.38
C ALA A 16 -15.34 -17.86 -10.52
N ALA A 17 -15.75 -18.04 -11.78
CA ALA A 17 -15.01 -17.56 -12.96
C ALA A 17 -14.91 -16.03 -12.98
N ALA A 18 -15.99 -15.32 -12.63
CA ALA A 18 -15.99 -13.86 -12.55
C ALA A 18 -15.08 -13.37 -11.40
N PHE A 19 -15.10 -14.03 -10.24
CA PHE A 19 -14.19 -13.71 -9.14
C PHE A 19 -12.72 -13.93 -9.52
N ARG A 20 -12.42 -15.02 -10.23
CA ARG A 20 -11.06 -15.29 -10.73
C ARG A 20 -10.57 -14.16 -11.63
N LEU A 21 -11.40 -13.65 -12.54
CA LEU A 21 -11.04 -12.52 -13.40
C LEU A 21 -10.81 -11.22 -12.60
N LEU A 22 -11.59 -10.97 -11.54
CA LEU A 22 -11.35 -9.85 -10.62
C LEU A 22 -10.01 -10.03 -9.89
N TYR A 23 -9.72 -11.22 -9.40
CA TYR A 23 -8.44 -11.55 -8.77
C TYR A 23 -7.26 -11.27 -9.72
N GLU A 24 -7.30 -11.82 -10.94
CA GLU A 24 -6.23 -11.66 -11.94
C GLU A 24 -6.02 -10.16 -12.29
N ARG A 25 -7.11 -9.39 -12.41
CA ARG A 25 -7.07 -7.95 -12.71
C ARG A 25 -6.42 -7.12 -11.59
N HIS A 26 -6.73 -7.43 -10.34
CA HIS A 26 -6.34 -6.58 -9.20
C HIS A 26 -5.17 -7.12 -8.38
N ARG A 27 -4.71 -8.37 -8.62
CA ARG A 27 -3.64 -8.99 -7.83
C ARG A 27 -2.37 -8.14 -7.79
N THR A 28 -1.96 -7.60 -8.93
CA THR A 28 -0.73 -6.80 -9.03
C THR A 28 -0.83 -5.51 -8.22
N ASP A 29 -1.97 -4.82 -8.25
CA ASP A 29 -2.18 -3.57 -7.51
C ASP A 29 -2.26 -3.84 -6.00
N VAL A 30 -2.96 -4.90 -5.60
CA VAL A 30 -3.00 -5.36 -4.20
C VAL A 30 -1.61 -5.73 -3.72
N ALA A 31 -0.85 -6.52 -4.50
CA ALA A 31 0.52 -6.91 -4.15
C ALA A 31 1.44 -5.70 -3.97
N ARG A 32 1.34 -4.71 -4.87
CA ARG A 32 2.09 -3.45 -4.78
C ARG A 32 1.74 -2.69 -3.51
N LEU A 33 0.46 -2.55 -3.20
CA LEU A 33 0.00 -1.84 -2.00
C LEU A 33 0.43 -2.56 -0.72
N VAL A 34 0.28 -3.88 -0.64
CA VAL A 34 0.74 -4.70 0.50
C VAL A 34 2.25 -4.53 0.69
N TYR A 35 3.05 -4.66 -0.40
CA TYR A 35 4.49 -4.45 -0.36
C TYR A 35 4.89 -3.05 0.16
N ARG A 36 4.24 -1.99 -0.34
CA ARG A 36 4.50 -0.60 0.10
C ARG A 36 4.16 -0.38 1.58
N MET A 37 3.20 -1.14 2.11
CA MET A 37 2.78 -1.04 3.51
C MET A 37 3.58 -1.93 4.46
N LEU A 38 4.05 -3.09 4.03
CA LEU A 38 4.74 -4.07 4.88
C LEU A 38 6.25 -4.14 4.65
N GLY A 39 6.75 -3.62 3.51
CA GLY A 39 8.13 -3.82 3.08
C GLY A 39 8.37 -5.23 2.52
N ALA A 40 9.65 -5.57 2.31
CA ALA A 40 10.05 -6.91 1.87
C ALA A 40 9.99 -7.89 3.05
N ARG A 41 9.10 -8.89 2.95
CA ARG A 41 8.88 -9.91 3.98
C ARG A 41 8.60 -11.26 3.33
N SER A 42 8.93 -12.36 4.00
CA SER A 42 8.68 -13.72 3.53
C SER A 42 7.18 -14.05 3.43
N ASP A 43 6.34 -13.42 4.26
CA ASP A 43 4.91 -13.66 4.39
C ASP A 43 4.01 -12.78 3.50
N LEU A 44 4.59 -12.03 2.53
CA LEU A 44 3.81 -11.12 1.66
C LEU A 44 2.74 -11.83 0.84
N GLU A 45 3.06 -12.99 0.29
CA GLU A 45 2.10 -13.76 -0.52
C GLU A 45 0.93 -14.25 0.34
N ASP A 46 1.19 -14.67 1.58
CA ASP A 46 0.14 -15.06 2.52
C ASP A 46 -0.80 -13.90 2.85
N VAL A 47 -0.25 -12.69 3.03
CA VAL A 47 -1.05 -11.49 3.25
C VAL A 47 -1.88 -11.14 2.01
N ILE A 48 -1.31 -11.26 0.81
CA ILE A 48 -2.04 -11.02 -0.45
C ILE A 48 -3.19 -12.02 -0.58
N GLN A 49 -2.95 -13.29 -0.29
CA GLN A 49 -4.00 -14.33 -0.29
C GLN A 49 -5.09 -14.01 0.73
N GLU A 50 -4.73 -13.62 1.96
CA GLU A 50 -5.70 -13.23 2.99
C GLU A 50 -6.54 -12.03 2.55
N VAL A 51 -5.95 -11.04 1.84
CA VAL A 51 -6.72 -9.93 1.26
C VAL A 51 -7.81 -10.47 0.33
N PHE A 52 -7.48 -11.38 -0.59
CA PHE A 52 -8.46 -11.91 -1.54
C PHE A 52 -9.46 -12.86 -0.90
N VAL A 53 -9.08 -13.60 0.14
CA VAL A 53 -10.04 -14.36 0.97
C VAL A 53 -11.04 -13.40 1.62
N GLN A 54 -10.57 -12.29 2.16
CA GLN A 54 -11.44 -11.30 2.78
C GLN A 54 -12.30 -10.56 1.73
N VAL A 55 -11.75 -10.26 0.54
CA VAL A 55 -12.51 -9.75 -0.60
C VAL A 55 -13.64 -10.70 -0.96
N TYR A 56 -13.35 -11.99 -1.13
CA TYR A 56 -14.36 -13.01 -1.47
C TYR A 56 -15.48 -13.08 -0.43
N ARG A 57 -15.13 -13.08 0.86
CA ARG A 57 -16.10 -13.16 1.96
C ARG A 57 -17.00 -11.93 2.07
N SER A 58 -16.44 -10.73 1.77
CA SER A 58 -17.16 -9.45 1.93
C SER A 58 -17.70 -8.86 0.62
N LEU A 59 -17.47 -9.52 -0.52
CA LEU A 59 -17.86 -9.01 -1.84
C LEU A 59 -19.40 -8.82 -1.95
N LYS A 60 -20.19 -9.69 -1.32
CA LYS A 60 -21.64 -9.59 -1.23
C LYS A 60 -22.14 -8.31 -0.52
N ASP A 61 -21.28 -7.70 0.30
CA ASP A 61 -21.59 -6.47 1.02
C ASP A 61 -21.19 -5.22 0.23
N PHE A 62 -20.54 -5.39 -0.93
CA PHE A 62 -20.21 -4.29 -1.83
C PHE A 62 -21.47 -3.78 -2.53
N ARG A 63 -21.92 -2.58 -2.15
CA ARG A 63 -23.17 -1.96 -2.64
C ARG A 63 -22.96 -0.92 -3.75
N GLY A 64 -21.78 -0.82 -4.36
CA GLY A 64 -21.49 0.17 -5.40
C GLY A 64 -21.48 1.64 -4.93
N GLN A 65 -21.46 1.91 -3.62
CA GLN A 65 -21.44 3.27 -3.04
C GLN A 65 -20.09 3.99 -3.24
N SER A 66 -19.09 3.29 -3.75
CA SER A 66 -17.77 3.80 -4.14
C SER A 66 -17.24 3.00 -5.31
N LYS A 67 -16.18 3.47 -5.96
CA LYS A 67 -15.45 2.66 -6.93
C LYS A 67 -14.97 1.36 -6.27
N PHE A 68 -14.97 0.26 -7.02
CA PHE A 68 -14.49 -1.04 -6.52
C PHE A 68 -13.04 -0.95 -6.02
N SER A 69 -12.17 -0.23 -6.72
CA SER A 69 -10.80 0.01 -6.28
C SER A 69 -10.70 0.68 -4.90
N THR A 70 -11.56 1.65 -4.60
CA THR A 70 -11.61 2.30 -3.28
C THR A 70 -12.02 1.32 -2.17
N TRP A 71 -13.00 0.46 -2.46
CA TRP A 71 -13.44 -0.58 -1.55
C TRP A 71 -12.35 -1.64 -1.35
N LEU A 72 -11.70 -2.07 -2.42
CA LEU A 72 -10.58 -3.02 -2.39
C LEU A 72 -9.39 -2.49 -1.58
N HIS A 73 -9.04 -1.20 -1.76
CA HIS A 73 -8.03 -0.56 -0.92
C HIS A 73 -8.40 -0.61 0.56
N ARG A 74 -9.67 -0.37 0.90
CA ARG A 74 -10.16 -0.47 2.29
C ARG A 74 -9.98 -1.88 2.86
N VAL A 75 -10.34 -2.91 2.10
CA VAL A 75 -10.14 -4.31 2.50
C VAL A 75 -8.66 -4.60 2.71
N THR A 76 -7.81 -4.21 1.74
CA THR A 76 -6.35 -4.38 1.80
C THR A 76 -5.75 -3.71 3.05
N VAL A 77 -6.08 -2.43 3.29
CA VAL A 77 -5.61 -1.68 4.46
C VAL A 77 -6.00 -2.36 5.76
N ASN A 78 -7.23 -2.86 5.87
CA ASN A 78 -7.70 -3.54 7.08
C ASN A 78 -6.92 -4.83 7.34
N VAL A 79 -6.69 -5.66 6.32
CA VAL A 79 -5.90 -6.89 6.43
C VAL A 79 -4.46 -6.57 6.84
N VAL A 80 -3.81 -5.61 6.18
CA VAL A 80 -2.46 -5.17 6.52
C VAL A 80 -2.36 -4.67 7.97
N LEU A 81 -3.34 -3.88 8.43
CA LEU A 81 -3.38 -3.41 9.82
C LEU A 81 -3.53 -4.55 10.83
N MET A 82 -4.38 -5.53 10.53
CA MET A 82 -4.55 -6.72 11.37
C MET A 82 -3.25 -7.52 11.43
N HIS A 83 -2.61 -7.74 10.28
CA HIS A 83 -1.34 -8.44 10.19
C HIS A 83 -0.24 -7.73 11.01
N ARG A 84 -0.08 -6.40 10.88
CA ARG A 84 0.90 -5.62 11.67
C ARG A 84 0.63 -5.68 13.18
N ARG A 85 -0.63 -5.67 13.61
CA ARG A 85 -0.98 -5.83 15.03
C ARG A 85 -0.59 -7.23 15.53
N SER A 86 -0.91 -8.28 14.78
CA SER A 86 -0.56 -9.66 15.10
C SER A 86 0.97 -9.84 15.18
N ALA A 87 1.72 -9.29 14.23
CA ALA A 87 3.18 -9.36 14.23
C ALA A 87 3.81 -8.67 15.45
N ARG A 88 3.24 -7.54 15.92
CA ARG A 88 3.70 -6.86 17.14
C ARG A 88 3.39 -7.60 18.43
N SER A 89 2.36 -8.45 18.40
CA SER A 89 1.93 -9.24 19.57
C SER A 89 2.65 -10.59 19.68
N ARG A 90 3.38 -11.01 18.62
CA ARG A 90 4.19 -12.22 18.66
C ARG A 90 5.53 -11.91 19.33
N PRO A 91 6.00 -12.74 20.30
CA PRO A 91 7.37 -12.65 20.79
C PRO A 91 8.33 -12.78 19.60
N VAL A 92 9.35 -11.93 19.56
CA VAL A 92 10.40 -11.98 18.54
C VAL A 92 11.22 -13.23 18.77
N PHE A 93 10.86 -14.34 18.13
CA PHE A 93 11.72 -15.50 17.99
C PHE A 93 12.17 -15.56 16.54
N ALA A 94 13.50 -15.47 16.40
CA ALA A 94 14.31 -15.69 15.21
C ALA A 94 14.36 -14.57 14.16
N ASP A 95 15.61 -14.16 13.96
CA ASP A 95 16.14 -13.49 12.78
C ASP A 95 15.88 -14.33 11.52
N GLU A 96 14.79 -14.08 10.83
CA GLU A 96 14.66 -14.52 9.45
C GLU A 96 15.19 -13.38 8.56
N PRO A 97 16.22 -13.63 7.74
CA PRO A 97 16.68 -12.63 6.79
C PRO A 97 15.54 -12.26 5.84
N PRO A 98 15.41 -10.98 5.46
CA PRO A 98 14.33 -10.55 4.58
C PRO A 98 14.42 -11.32 3.26
N ALA A 99 13.34 -12.04 2.93
CA ALA A 99 13.21 -12.70 1.63
C ALA A 99 13.25 -11.66 0.52
N GLU A 100 14.05 -11.89 -0.50
CA GLU A 100 14.07 -11.03 -1.69
C GLU A 100 12.69 -11.10 -2.38
N PRO A 101 12.02 -9.96 -2.57
CA PRO A 101 10.74 -9.97 -3.28
C PRO A 101 10.99 -10.26 -4.75
N ALA A 102 10.42 -11.35 -5.23
CA ALA A 102 10.37 -11.70 -6.66
C ALA A 102 9.38 -10.78 -7.41
N LEU A 103 9.55 -9.48 -7.34
CA LEU A 103 8.97 -8.57 -8.29
C LEU A 103 9.90 -8.57 -9.51
N ARG A 104 9.63 -9.47 -10.46
CA ARG A 104 10.28 -9.47 -11.77
C ARG A 104 9.91 -8.17 -12.47
N SER A 105 10.77 -7.16 -12.37
CA SER A 105 10.79 -6.05 -13.30
C SER A 105 11.48 -6.54 -14.56
N ALA A 106 10.76 -6.60 -15.67
CA ALA A 106 11.34 -6.85 -16.97
C ALA A 106 12.24 -5.67 -17.36
N ASP A 107 13.42 -6.00 -17.92
CA ASP A 107 14.27 -5.18 -18.76
C ASP A 107 14.80 -3.84 -18.23
N ILE A 108 15.80 -3.89 -17.32
CA ILE A 108 16.75 -2.79 -17.09
C ILE A 108 18.15 -3.40 -16.83
N ALA A 109 19.20 -2.67 -17.25
CA ALA A 109 20.59 -3.10 -17.14
C ALA A 109 21.00 -3.47 -15.70
N PRO A 110 21.87 -4.48 -15.48
CA PRO A 110 22.12 -5.10 -14.17
C PRO A 110 22.58 -4.15 -13.05
N ASP A 111 23.26 -3.07 -13.38
CA ASP A 111 23.86 -2.14 -12.41
C ASP A 111 22.87 -1.07 -11.92
N GLU A 112 22.05 -0.51 -12.83
CA GLU A 112 20.97 0.42 -12.46
C GLU A 112 19.86 -0.26 -11.63
N ASP A 113 19.66 -1.56 -11.84
CA ASP A 113 18.71 -2.35 -11.08
C ASP A 113 19.15 -2.57 -9.62
N ALA A 114 20.45 -2.75 -9.36
CA ALA A 114 20.97 -2.94 -8.00
C ALA A 114 20.82 -1.67 -7.15
N GLU A 115 21.21 -0.51 -7.67
CA GLU A 115 21.03 0.78 -7.00
C GLU A 115 19.54 1.12 -6.78
N ARG A 116 18.72 0.87 -7.79
CA ARG A 116 17.27 1.10 -7.67
C ARG A 116 16.63 0.22 -6.60
N ARG A 117 17.01 -1.07 -6.54
CA ARG A 117 16.56 -1.99 -5.50
C ARG A 117 17.00 -1.53 -4.11
N GLU A 118 18.25 -1.08 -3.97
CA GLU A 118 18.73 -0.57 -2.68
C GLU A 118 18.00 0.70 -2.26
N ARG A 119 17.73 1.64 -3.17
CA ARG A 119 16.90 2.83 -2.89
C ARG A 119 15.49 2.45 -2.44
N VAL A 120 14.85 1.48 -3.10
CA VAL A 120 13.51 0.99 -2.73
C VAL A 120 13.53 0.33 -1.34
N ARG A 121 14.55 -0.47 -1.04
CA ARG A 121 14.72 -1.09 0.29
C ARG A 121 14.97 -0.03 1.37
N ALA A 122 15.86 0.92 1.11
CA ALA A 122 16.16 2.01 2.03
C ALA A 122 14.91 2.84 2.34
N PHE A 123 14.15 3.22 1.30
CA PHE A 123 12.90 3.94 1.48
C PHE A 123 11.85 3.11 2.26
N GLY A 124 11.77 1.81 1.99
CA GLY A 124 10.93 0.88 2.75
C GLY A 124 11.27 0.90 4.24
N ARG A 125 12.56 0.86 4.61
CA ARG A 125 13.03 0.96 6.01
C ARG A 125 12.59 2.27 6.67
N LEU A 126 12.62 3.40 5.95
CA LEU A 126 12.13 4.68 6.48
C LEU A 126 10.61 4.65 6.70
N LEU A 127 9.86 4.10 5.75
CA LEU A 127 8.42 3.93 5.92
C LEU A 127 8.07 3.06 7.14
N ASP A 128 8.91 2.06 7.47
CA ASP A 128 8.71 1.18 8.62
C ASP A 128 8.84 1.91 9.96
N ARG A 129 9.59 3.02 10.00
CA ARG A 129 9.77 3.86 11.18
C ARG A 129 8.56 4.76 11.46
N LEU A 130 7.71 5.02 10.44
CA LEU A 130 6.48 5.78 10.64
C LEU A 130 5.45 4.98 11.44
N ALA A 131 4.70 5.68 12.29
CA ALA A 131 3.51 5.11 12.93
C ALA A 131 2.50 4.65 11.85
N ASP A 132 1.84 3.49 12.07
CA ASP A 132 0.95 2.85 11.08
C ASP A 132 -0.05 3.80 10.42
N LYS A 133 -0.71 4.64 11.23
CA LYS A 133 -1.73 5.58 10.72
C LYS A 133 -1.14 6.66 9.80
N LYS A 134 0.10 7.09 10.02
CA LYS A 134 0.80 8.05 9.17
C LYS A 134 1.31 7.37 7.91
N ARG A 135 1.93 6.20 8.04
CA ARG A 135 2.41 5.39 6.92
C ARG A 135 1.31 5.09 5.92
N ILE A 136 0.14 4.59 6.37
CA ILE A 136 -0.98 4.27 5.49
C ILE A 136 -1.44 5.47 4.69
N VAL A 137 -1.64 6.62 5.36
CA VAL A 137 -2.07 7.84 4.68
C VAL A 137 -1.03 8.30 3.67
N PHE A 138 0.25 8.22 4.02
CA PHE A 138 1.35 8.57 3.13
C PHE A 138 1.40 7.66 1.90
N VAL A 139 1.37 6.33 2.09
CA VAL A 139 1.39 5.37 0.99
C VAL A 139 0.22 5.59 0.04
N LEU A 140 -1.00 5.71 0.57
CA LEU A 140 -2.20 5.90 -0.25
C LEU A 140 -2.17 7.23 -1.01
N HIS A 141 -1.61 8.30 -0.43
CA HIS A 141 -1.57 9.61 -1.09
C HIS A 141 -0.39 9.75 -2.05
N GLU A 142 0.83 9.56 -1.57
CA GLU A 142 2.06 9.84 -2.32
C GLU A 142 2.41 8.75 -3.33
N LEU A 143 2.10 7.49 -3.02
CA LEU A 143 2.52 6.38 -3.86
C LEU A 143 1.38 5.80 -4.71
N GLU A 144 0.12 5.92 -4.25
CA GLU A 144 -1.06 5.46 -4.99
C GLU A 144 -1.86 6.62 -5.61
N GLY A 145 -1.53 7.87 -5.33
CA GLY A 145 -2.19 9.05 -5.91
C GLY A 145 -3.64 9.26 -5.46
N ILE A 146 -4.04 8.68 -4.32
CA ILE A 146 -5.42 8.74 -3.82
C ILE A 146 -5.66 10.07 -3.12
N SER A 147 -6.80 10.71 -3.39
CA SER A 147 -7.16 11.98 -2.78
C SER A 147 -7.41 11.86 -1.27
N PRO A 148 -7.14 12.92 -0.46
CA PRO A 148 -7.40 12.89 0.97
C PRO A 148 -8.84 12.57 1.35
N SER A 149 -9.81 12.95 0.52
CA SER A 149 -11.24 12.64 0.72
C SER A 149 -11.55 11.16 0.51
N GLU A 150 -10.91 10.51 -0.45
CA GLU A 150 -11.03 9.07 -0.66
C GLU A 150 -10.30 8.28 0.42
N ILE A 151 -9.10 8.73 0.82
CA ILE A 151 -8.36 8.13 1.95
C ILE A 151 -9.19 8.18 3.22
N ALA A 152 -9.90 9.29 3.49
CA ALA A 152 -10.79 9.42 4.64
C ALA A 152 -11.85 8.30 4.67
N ARG A 153 -12.43 7.96 3.51
CA ARG A 153 -13.37 6.84 3.37
C ARG A 153 -12.70 5.47 3.56
N ILE A 154 -11.49 5.30 3.02
CA ILE A 154 -10.72 4.05 3.15
C ILE A 154 -10.36 3.77 4.62
N VAL A 155 -9.82 4.77 5.33
CA VAL A 155 -9.30 4.59 6.70
C VAL A 155 -10.35 4.87 7.79
N GLY A 156 -11.56 5.31 7.42
CA GLY A 156 -12.63 5.61 8.36
C GLY A 156 -12.29 6.78 9.30
N ALA A 157 -11.69 7.87 8.78
CA ALA A 157 -11.28 9.03 9.57
C ALA A 157 -11.71 10.34 8.88
N PRO A 158 -11.91 11.44 9.64
CA PRO A 158 -12.19 12.75 9.04
C PRO A 158 -11.08 13.19 8.07
N VAL A 159 -11.44 13.92 7.01
CA VAL A 159 -10.48 14.43 6.01
C VAL A 159 -9.39 15.29 6.64
N LEU A 160 -9.76 16.13 7.62
CA LEU A 160 -8.79 16.94 8.36
C LEU A 160 -7.75 16.07 9.09
N THR A 161 -8.19 14.97 9.70
CA THR A 161 -7.28 13.99 10.34
C THR A 161 -6.32 13.37 9.33
N VAL A 162 -6.80 13.04 8.12
CA VAL A 162 -5.97 12.52 7.03
C VAL A 162 -4.92 13.54 6.63
N ARG A 163 -5.31 14.81 6.40
CA ARG A 163 -4.37 15.89 6.05
C ARG A 163 -3.32 16.10 7.14
N THR A 164 -3.72 16.13 8.41
CA THR A 164 -2.81 16.27 9.55
C THR A 164 -1.81 15.10 9.61
N ARG A 165 -2.28 13.86 9.45
CA ARG A 165 -1.40 12.68 9.41
C ARG A 165 -0.42 12.73 8.24
N LEU A 166 -0.87 13.18 7.07
CA LEU A 166 -0.04 13.34 5.88
C LEU A 166 1.04 14.40 6.10
N PHE A 167 0.68 15.54 6.66
CA PHE A 167 1.63 16.60 7.02
C PHE A 167 2.74 16.10 7.93
N TYR A 168 2.40 15.42 9.03
CA TYR A 168 3.39 14.87 9.94
C TYR A 168 4.18 13.71 9.34
N ALA A 169 3.57 12.87 8.50
CA ALA A 169 4.28 11.79 7.81
C ALA A 169 5.37 12.33 6.88
N ARG A 170 5.05 13.37 6.10
CA ARG A 170 6.03 14.05 5.23
C ARG A 170 7.18 14.62 6.03
N ARG A 171 6.87 15.37 7.09
CA ARG A 171 7.88 15.99 7.95
C ARG A 171 8.83 14.97 8.59
N GLU A 172 8.29 13.89 9.16
CA GLU A 172 9.09 12.82 9.74
C GLU A 172 9.97 12.12 8.69
N LEU A 173 9.44 11.89 7.49
CA LEU A 173 10.22 11.30 6.39
C LEU A 173 11.32 12.26 5.89
N GLU A 174 11.04 13.55 5.77
CA GLU A 174 12.04 14.55 5.39
C GLU A 174 13.20 14.61 6.42
N GLU A 175 12.89 14.54 7.71
CA GLU A 175 13.89 14.46 8.77
C GLU A 175 14.75 13.19 8.63
N MET A 176 14.12 12.02 8.42
CA MET A 176 14.82 10.75 8.26
C MET A 176 15.65 10.64 6.97
N LEU A 177 15.17 11.26 5.87
CA LEU A 177 15.86 11.26 4.57
C LEU A 177 17.20 12.01 4.60
N ARG A 178 17.34 13.03 5.46
CA ARG A 178 18.60 13.78 5.62
C ARG A 178 19.74 12.90 6.14
N ASP A 179 19.40 11.90 6.93
CA ASP A 179 20.36 10.98 7.56
C ASP A 179 20.64 9.74 6.69
N GLU A 180 20.01 9.62 5.51
CA GLU A 180 20.11 8.46 4.63
C GLU A 180 20.78 8.81 3.29
N PRO A 181 22.11 8.62 3.16
CA PRO A 181 22.86 9.04 1.98
C PRO A 181 22.36 8.43 0.66
N VAL A 182 21.91 7.17 0.68
CA VAL A 182 21.39 6.44 -0.48
C VAL A 182 20.14 7.11 -1.06
N LEU A 183 19.42 7.89 -0.25
CA LEU A 183 18.19 8.57 -0.62
C LEU A 183 18.34 10.10 -0.73
N ALA A 184 19.53 10.64 -0.61
CA ALA A 184 19.78 12.09 -0.63
C ALA A 184 19.21 12.79 -1.87
N SER A 185 19.23 12.12 -3.02
CA SER A 185 18.62 12.62 -4.26
C SER A 185 17.08 12.68 -4.22
N MET A 186 16.43 11.89 -3.37
CA MET A 186 14.97 11.87 -3.22
C MET A 186 14.46 13.01 -2.31
N SER A 187 15.26 13.49 -1.35
CA SER A 187 14.88 14.57 -0.44
C SER A 187 14.50 15.86 -1.16
N LEU A 188 15.16 16.15 -2.29
CA LEU A 188 14.87 17.33 -3.13
C LEU A 188 13.52 17.26 -3.84
N SER A 189 13.00 16.07 -4.11
CA SER A 189 11.71 15.88 -4.80
C SER A 189 10.52 16.09 -3.86
N PHE A 190 10.64 15.67 -2.60
CA PHE A 190 9.59 15.86 -1.59
C PHE A 190 9.42 17.33 -1.16
N SER A 191 10.52 18.08 -1.08
CA SER A 191 10.50 19.50 -0.75
C SER A 191 9.72 20.33 -1.78
N LYS A 192 9.79 19.99 -3.07
CA LYS A 192 9.04 20.68 -4.14
C LYS A 192 7.53 20.43 -4.09
N VAL A 193 7.10 19.24 -3.66
CA VAL A 193 5.66 18.92 -3.56
C VAL A 193 5.03 19.57 -2.32
N SER A 194 5.80 19.75 -1.22
CA SER A 194 5.33 20.39 0.00
C SER A 194 5.04 21.89 -0.19
N SER A 195 5.77 22.58 -1.09
CA SER A 195 5.57 24.01 -1.35
C SER A 195 4.41 24.32 -2.31
N ALA A 196 3.91 23.32 -3.06
CA ALA A 196 2.80 23.51 -4.02
C ALA A 196 1.41 23.22 -3.42
N GLY A 197 1.32 22.73 -2.18
CA GLY A 197 0.07 22.35 -1.51
C GLY A 197 -0.40 23.32 -0.43
N GLY A 198 0.15 24.52 -0.36
CA GLY A 198 -0.20 25.55 0.62
C GLY A 198 -0.84 26.76 -0.05
N GLU A 199 -2.09 26.65 -0.47
CA GLU A 199 -2.99 27.80 -0.59
C GLU A 199 -4.38 27.44 -0.07
N PRO A 200 -5.09 28.46 0.51
CA PRO A 200 -6.13 28.31 1.54
C PRO A 200 -7.45 27.69 1.06
#